data_78cffa757f9b182a0037a52acd245185
#
_entry.id   78cffa757f9b182a0037a52acd245185
#
_cell.length_a   1.000
_cell.length_b   1.000
_cell.length_c   1.000
_cell.angle_alpha   90.00
_cell.angle_beta   90.00
_cell.angle_gamma   90.00
#
_symmetry.space_group_name_H-M   'P 1'
#
loop_
_entity.id
_entity.type
_entity.pdbx_description
1 polymer ?
#
loop_
_entity_poly.entity_id
_entity_poly.type
_entity_poly.pdbx_seq_one_letter_code
_entity_poly.pdbx_strand_id
1 'polypeptide(L)'
;MDDTLSAALRAWYEANKRDLMWRRTRDPYRIWLSETILQQTRVRQGAAYYDRFLEAFPTVAELAAAPEDRVMKLWQGLGYYSRARNLHAAARQIVERFGGRFPTAYADVRSLPGVGDYTAAAICSFSCDQPRAVVDGNVYRVYARLFDLDLPIDTTAGRRAFATLADELLDRRHPADYNQAVMEFGALHCTPASPRCDGCPFADRCLSKAAGTVSLRPVKAGRTATRDRYLNYIVPICDGRTLIRRRNGRDIWRGLYEFPLIETPTATALEQLPLGELLAGEPFRLLKSTAMPRHQLSHQTLHALFHRIGVDRLPRPEGYLTVPVASLGDYAVPRLIEKYLEQAEDRQKN
;
A
#
# COMPACT_ATOMS: atom_id res chain seq x y z
N MET A 1 -12.25 -31.60 12.56
CA MET A 1 -11.15 -30.96 11.79
C MET A 1 -10.57 -31.98 10.84
N ASP A 2 -10.41 -31.67 9.56
CA ASP A 2 -9.77 -32.60 8.63
C ASP A 2 -8.24 -32.49 8.83
N ASP A 3 -7.71 -33.28 9.75
CA ASP A 3 -6.25 -33.35 10.05
C ASP A 3 -5.43 -33.62 8.78
N THR A 4 -6.05 -34.18 7.74
CA THR A 4 -5.41 -34.51 6.48
C THR A 4 -5.21 -33.26 5.59
N LEU A 5 -6.14 -32.28 5.62
CA LEU A 5 -6.00 -31.03 4.87
C LEU A 5 -4.86 -30.18 5.44
N SER A 6 -4.85 -30.00 6.77
CA SER A 6 -3.80 -29.24 7.46
C SER A 6 -2.41 -29.87 7.24
N ALA A 7 -2.31 -31.17 7.42
CA ALA A 7 -1.05 -31.90 7.23
C ALA A 7 -0.53 -31.77 5.80
N ALA A 8 -1.40 -31.91 4.79
CA ALA A 8 -1.02 -31.77 3.39
C ALA A 8 -0.59 -30.34 3.02
N LEU A 9 -1.30 -29.33 3.53
CA LEU A 9 -0.92 -27.92 3.34
C LEU A 9 0.43 -27.59 3.96
N ARG A 10 0.67 -28.03 5.19
CA ARG A 10 1.95 -27.79 5.87
C ARG A 10 3.11 -28.55 5.21
N ALA A 11 2.90 -29.79 4.80
CA ALA A 11 3.91 -30.56 4.05
C ALA A 11 4.25 -29.88 2.72
N TRP A 12 3.23 -29.42 1.99
CA TRP A 12 3.45 -28.67 0.75
C TRP A 12 4.21 -27.35 1.03
N TYR A 13 3.85 -26.64 2.09
CA TYR A 13 4.49 -25.40 2.50
C TYR A 13 5.97 -25.58 2.80
N GLU A 14 6.33 -26.58 3.60
CA GLU A 14 7.73 -26.87 3.92
C GLU A 14 8.58 -27.14 2.66
N ALA A 15 8.00 -27.82 1.68
CA ALA A 15 8.70 -28.15 0.43
C ALA A 15 8.78 -27.00 -0.58
N ASN A 16 7.89 -25.97 -0.48
CA ASN A 16 7.73 -24.97 -1.55
C ASN A 16 7.82 -23.53 -1.07
N LYS A 17 7.85 -23.27 0.24
CA LYS A 17 7.83 -21.90 0.79
C LYS A 17 9.00 -21.08 0.30
N ARG A 18 8.71 -19.81 -0.06
CA ARG A 18 9.76 -18.83 -0.32
C ARG A 18 10.48 -18.47 0.97
N ASP A 19 11.78 -18.31 0.86
CA ASP A 19 12.60 -17.78 1.95
C ASP A 19 12.44 -16.25 2.02
N LEU A 20 11.60 -15.80 2.94
CA LEU A 20 11.28 -14.39 3.14
C LEU A 20 11.76 -13.95 4.51
N MET A 21 12.48 -12.81 4.59
CA MET A 21 13.13 -12.32 5.79
C MET A 21 12.19 -12.20 7.00
N TRP A 22 10.97 -11.72 6.79
CA TRP A 22 9.95 -11.61 7.83
C TRP A 22 9.36 -12.95 8.31
N ARG A 23 9.67 -14.06 7.65
CA ARG A 23 9.32 -15.42 8.08
C ARG A 23 10.36 -16.04 9.00
N ARG A 24 11.56 -15.43 9.06
CA ARG A 24 12.67 -15.91 9.90
C ARG A 24 12.62 -15.33 11.32
N THR A 25 11.60 -14.59 11.67
CA THR A 25 11.47 -13.91 12.95
C THR A 25 10.08 -14.11 13.56
N ARG A 26 10.01 -14.05 14.88
CA ARG A 26 8.77 -13.97 15.65
C ARG A 26 8.59 -12.61 16.34
N ASP A 27 9.47 -11.66 16.08
CA ASP A 27 9.35 -10.29 16.58
C ASP A 27 8.09 -9.62 16.01
N PRO A 28 7.10 -9.25 16.85
CA PRO A 28 5.85 -8.68 16.40
C PRO A 28 6.02 -7.33 15.70
N TYR A 29 7.04 -6.53 16.06
CA TYR A 29 7.36 -5.29 15.36
C TYR A 29 7.76 -5.56 13.91
N ARG A 30 8.65 -6.51 13.68
CA ARG A 30 9.14 -6.89 12.35
C ARG A 30 8.05 -7.51 11.50
N ILE A 31 7.20 -8.34 12.10
CA ILE A 31 6.04 -8.94 11.42
C ILE A 31 5.02 -7.86 11.06
N TRP A 32 4.66 -6.97 11.98
CA TRP A 32 3.76 -5.85 11.71
C TRP A 32 4.25 -4.94 10.59
N LEU A 33 5.56 -4.63 10.59
CA LEU A 33 6.18 -3.83 9.53
C LEU A 33 6.02 -4.50 8.16
N SER A 34 6.34 -5.80 8.06
CA SER A 34 6.17 -6.54 6.81
C SER A 34 4.72 -6.61 6.36
N GLU A 35 3.78 -6.92 7.27
CA GLU A 35 2.35 -6.98 6.97
C GLU A 35 1.83 -5.63 6.47
N THR A 36 2.30 -4.52 7.05
CA THR A 36 1.91 -3.17 6.61
C THR A 36 2.49 -2.83 5.23
N ILE A 37 3.76 -3.13 4.98
CA ILE A 37 4.42 -2.86 3.69
C ILE A 37 3.80 -3.70 2.58
N LEU A 38 3.48 -4.95 2.84
CA LEU A 38 2.98 -5.90 1.84
C LEU A 38 1.49 -5.73 1.49
N GLN A 39 0.74 -4.93 2.24
CA GLN A 39 -0.63 -4.58 1.82
C GLN A 39 -0.62 -3.98 0.42
N GLN A 40 -1.20 -4.69 -0.57
CA GLN A 40 -1.27 -4.26 -1.97
C GLN A 40 0.11 -3.95 -2.61
N THR A 41 1.19 -4.52 -2.08
CA THR A 41 2.56 -4.38 -2.59
C THR A 41 3.11 -5.76 -2.94
N ARG A 42 3.75 -5.88 -4.09
CA ARG A 42 4.40 -7.14 -4.49
C ARG A 42 5.59 -7.44 -3.59
N VAL A 43 5.80 -8.70 -3.21
CA VAL A 43 6.89 -9.17 -2.34
C VAL A 43 8.25 -8.61 -2.75
N ARG A 44 8.62 -8.71 -4.04
CA ARG A 44 9.91 -8.20 -4.55
C ARG A 44 10.10 -6.70 -4.28
N GLN A 45 9.05 -5.89 -4.44
CA GLN A 45 9.12 -4.47 -4.14
C GLN A 45 9.15 -4.22 -2.64
N GLY A 46 8.29 -4.92 -1.88
CA GLY A 46 8.18 -4.76 -0.42
C GLY A 46 9.46 -5.10 0.33
N ALA A 47 10.22 -6.11 -0.12
CA ALA A 47 11.46 -6.54 0.53
C ALA A 47 12.47 -5.40 0.69
N ALA A 48 12.74 -4.64 -0.39
CA ALA A 48 13.68 -3.52 -0.33
C ALA A 48 13.22 -2.38 0.61
N TYR A 49 11.91 -2.21 0.79
CA TYR A 49 11.38 -1.23 1.75
C TYR A 49 11.44 -1.76 3.18
N TYR A 50 11.20 -3.04 3.38
CA TYR A 50 11.34 -3.68 4.69
C TYR A 50 12.75 -3.52 5.24
N ASP A 51 13.78 -3.81 4.43
CA ASP A 51 15.18 -3.64 4.83
C ASP A 51 15.49 -2.18 5.18
N ARG A 52 15.13 -1.23 4.32
CA ARG A 52 15.36 0.19 4.57
C ARG A 52 14.67 0.70 5.83
N PHE A 53 13.46 0.20 6.12
CA PHE A 53 12.74 0.59 7.34
C PHE A 53 13.39 0.01 8.58
N LEU A 54 13.85 -1.24 8.56
CA LEU A 54 14.55 -1.85 9.70
C LEU A 54 15.95 -1.23 9.93
N GLU A 55 16.63 -0.84 8.87
CA GLU A 55 17.89 -0.10 8.97
C GLU A 55 17.68 1.29 9.59
N ALA A 56 16.66 2.02 9.14
CA ALA A 56 16.36 3.38 9.60
C ALA A 56 15.70 3.42 10.99
N PHE A 57 14.93 2.39 11.33
CA PHE A 57 14.12 2.25 12.54
C PHE A 57 14.17 0.81 13.04
N PRO A 58 15.27 0.38 13.66
CA PRO A 58 15.43 -0.99 14.19
C PRO A 58 14.37 -1.39 15.22
N THR A 59 13.80 -0.42 15.94
CA THR A 59 12.79 -0.61 16.97
C THR A 59 11.56 0.25 16.75
N VAL A 60 10.44 -0.14 17.37
CA VAL A 60 9.21 0.64 17.35
C VAL A 60 9.38 2.03 17.99
N ALA A 61 10.26 2.15 18.98
CA ALA A 61 10.55 3.41 19.66
C ALA A 61 11.25 4.40 18.71
N GLU A 62 12.23 3.94 17.93
CA GLU A 62 12.91 4.78 16.93
C GLU A 62 11.95 5.21 15.82
N LEU A 63 11.06 4.32 15.37
CA LEU A 63 10.01 4.69 14.42
C LEU A 63 9.06 5.74 15.02
N ALA A 64 8.66 5.61 16.28
CA ALA A 64 7.77 6.53 16.97
C ALA A 64 8.40 7.93 17.14
N ALA A 65 9.70 7.97 17.44
CA ALA A 65 10.46 9.21 17.67
C ALA A 65 10.82 9.95 16.36
N ALA A 66 10.76 9.28 15.22
CA ALA A 66 11.14 9.85 13.94
C ALA A 66 10.20 11.01 13.53
N PRO A 67 10.72 12.05 12.84
CA PRO A 67 9.87 13.02 12.17
C PRO A 67 8.99 12.34 11.11
N GLU A 68 7.72 12.73 11.01
CA GLU A 68 6.79 12.14 10.02
C GLU A 68 7.32 12.26 8.59
N ASP A 69 7.96 13.37 8.25
CA ASP A 69 8.53 13.59 6.91
C ASP A 69 9.61 12.57 6.56
N ARG A 70 10.42 12.13 7.53
CA ARG A 70 11.42 11.06 7.34
C ARG A 70 10.74 9.71 7.05
N VAL A 71 9.67 9.39 7.80
CA VAL A 71 8.88 8.16 7.56
C VAL A 71 8.23 8.20 6.19
N MET A 72 7.62 9.32 5.82
CA MET A 72 6.98 9.50 4.53
C MET A 72 7.99 9.45 3.37
N LYS A 73 9.20 9.99 3.56
CA LYS A 73 10.28 9.93 2.57
C LYS A 73 10.76 8.51 2.33
N LEU A 74 10.97 7.71 3.38
CA LEU A 74 11.34 6.29 3.26
C LEU A 74 10.23 5.46 2.59
N TRP A 75 8.96 5.85 2.74
CA TRP A 75 7.81 5.19 2.13
C TRP A 75 7.58 5.57 0.67
N GLN A 76 8.24 6.63 0.19
CA GLN A 76 8.03 7.16 -1.17
C GLN A 76 8.17 6.06 -2.23
N GLY A 77 7.20 5.98 -3.15
CA GLY A 77 7.14 4.99 -4.22
C GLY A 77 6.31 3.74 -3.92
N LEU A 78 5.99 3.42 -2.63
CA LEU A 78 5.12 2.27 -2.30
C LEU A 78 3.63 2.52 -2.60
N GLY A 79 3.20 3.79 -2.62
CA GLY A 79 1.79 4.14 -2.72
C GLY A 79 1.00 3.91 -1.42
N TYR A 80 -0.32 4.20 -1.46
CA TYR A 80 -1.19 4.07 -0.29
C TYR A 80 -0.60 4.67 0.99
N TYR A 81 -0.19 5.91 0.93
CA TYR A 81 0.58 6.62 1.97
C TYR A 81 -0.13 6.74 3.32
N SER A 82 -1.45 6.48 3.37
CA SER A 82 -2.16 6.31 4.64
C SER A 82 -1.57 5.20 5.50
N ARG A 83 -0.97 4.16 4.89
CA ARG A 83 -0.28 3.09 5.62
C ARG A 83 0.92 3.62 6.39
N ALA A 84 1.75 4.46 5.76
CA ALA A 84 2.91 5.07 6.42
C ALA A 84 2.50 5.96 7.60
N ARG A 85 1.47 6.81 7.41
CA ARG A 85 0.95 7.63 8.50
C ARG A 85 0.37 6.80 9.65
N ASN A 86 -0.41 5.79 9.31
CA ASN A 86 -0.98 4.88 10.31
C ASN A 86 0.11 4.08 11.03
N LEU A 87 1.13 3.59 10.30
CA LEU A 87 2.30 2.93 10.86
C LEU A 87 2.99 3.82 11.89
N HIS A 88 3.25 5.08 11.55
CA HIS A 88 3.88 6.04 12.43
C HIS A 88 2.99 6.39 13.65
N ALA A 89 1.69 6.61 13.43
CA ALA A 89 0.74 6.86 14.53
C ALA A 89 0.61 5.66 15.46
N ALA A 90 0.59 4.44 14.93
CA ALA A 90 0.57 3.20 15.71
C ALA A 90 1.86 3.01 16.52
N ALA A 91 3.04 3.32 15.94
CA ALA A 91 4.30 3.28 16.68
C ALA A 91 4.28 4.21 17.89
N ARG A 92 3.79 5.44 17.74
CA ARG A 92 3.59 6.39 18.85
C ARG A 92 2.63 5.84 19.91
N GLN A 93 1.49 5.29 19.48
CA GLN A 93 0.54 4.68 20.41
C GLN A 93 1.16 3.50 21.18
N ILE A 94 2.02 2.70 20.55
CA ILE A 94 2.72 1.59 21.21
C ILE A 94 3.66 2.14 22.30
N VAL A 95 4.39 3.21 22.03
CA VAL A 95 5.25 3.84 23.02
C VAL A 95 4.43 4.44 24.17
N GLU A 96 3.37 5.18 23.86
CA GLU A 96 2.56 5.90 24.84
C GLU A 96 1.73 4.95 25.74
N ARG A 97 1.09 3.94 25.15
CA ARG A 97 0.15 3.06 25.88
C ARG A 97 0.78 1.78 26.40
N PHE A 98 1.81 1.28 25.74
CA PHE A 98 2.42 -0.03 26.04
C PHE A 98 3.92 0.08 26.41
N GLY A 99 4.40 1.30 26.70
CA GLY A 99 5.78 1.52 27.14
C GLY A 99 6.84 1.07 26.12
N GLY A 100 6.52 1.15 24.81
CA GLY A 100 7.42 0.74 23.74
C GLY A 100 7.48 -0.78 23.51
N ARG A 101 6.69 -1.57 24.24
CA ARG A 101 6.56 -3.02 24.01
C ARG A 101 5.40 -3.28 23.07
N PHE A 102 5.66 -4.00 21.99
CA PHE A 102 4.58 -4.34 21.05
C PHE A 102 3.54 -5.22 21.73
N PRO A 103 2.21 -4.84 21.69
CA PRO A 103 1.19 -5.62 22.34
C PRO A 103 0.98 -6.97 21.65
N THR A 104 0.65 -8.01 22.41
CA THR A 104 0.40 -9.35 21.89
C THR A 104 -1.07 -9.76 22.00
N ALA A 105 -1.85 -9.13 22.88
CA ALA A 105 -3.27 -9.39 22.97
C ALA A 105 -3.98 -8.88 21.70
N TYR A 106 -4.83 -9.71 21.08
CA TYR A 106 -5.50 -9.40 19.82
C TYR A 106 -6.27 -8.07 19.86
N ALA A 107 -6.99 -7.79 20.95
CA ALA A 107 -7.76 -6.55 21.10
C ALA A 107 -6.85 -5.31 21.08
N ASP A 108 -5.70 -5.39 21.74
CA ASP A 108 -4.73 -4.29 21.77
C ASP A 108 -4.06 -4.08 20.40
N VAL A 109 -3.63 -5.16 19.75
CA VAL A 109 -3.07 -5.11 18.37
C VAL A 109 -4.10 -4.53 17.41
N ARG A 110 -5.37 -4.96 17.51
CA ARG A 110 -6.47 -4.49 16.66
C ARG A 110 -6.81 -3.01 16.89
N SER A 111 -6.50 -2.47 18.08
CA SER A 111 -6.74 -1.06 18.42
C SER A 111 -5.73 -0.10 17.80
N LEU A 112 -4.64 -0.61 17.21
CA LEU A 112 -3.60 0.21 16.61
C LEU A 112 -4.08 0.86 15.29
N PRO A 113 -3.73 2.13 15.00
CA PRO A 113 -4.06 2.79 13.75
C PRO A 113 -3.64 1.98 12.52
N GLY A 114 -4.57 1.79 11.59
CA GLY A 114 -4.32 1.05 10.34
C GLY A 114 -4.29 -0.47 10.46
N VAL A 115 -4.48 -1.02 11.66
CA VAL A 115 -4.55 -2.46 11.90
C VAL A 115 -6.00 -2.93 11.82
N GLY A 116 -6.32 -3.68 10.78
CA GLY A 116 -7.60 -4.36 10.58
C GLY A 116 -7.60 -5.77 11.17
N ASP A 117 -8.74 -6.48 11.08
CA ASP A 117 -8.89 -7.84 11.60
C ASP A 117 -7.86 -8.80 11.01
N TYR A 118 -7.63 -8.73 9.68
CA TYR A 118 -6.58 -9.48 9.00
C TYR A 118 -5.19 -9.23 9.60
N THR A 119 -4.78 -7.96 9.67
CA THR A 119 -3.43 -7.61 10.14
C THR A 119 -3.22 -7.99 11.60
N ALA A 120 -4.24 -7.79 12.44
CA ALA A 120 -4.19 -8.20 13.85
C ALA A 120 -4.07 -9.74 13.99
N ALA A 121 -4.86 -10.49 13.22
CA ALA A 121 -4.79 -11.95 13.21
C ALA A 121 -3.41 -12.44 12.74
N ALA A 122 -2.87 -11.86 11.67
CA ALA A 122 -1.56 -12.20 11.13
C ALA A 122 -0.44 -11.94 12.16
N ILE A 123 -0.42 -10.75 12.78
CA ILE A 123 0.58 -10.41 13.79
C ILE A 123 0.48 -11.39 14.97
N CYS A 124 -0.70 -11.59 15.54
CA CYS A 124 -0.89 -12.47 16.70
C CYS A 124 -0.58 -13.94 16.38
N SER A 125 -0.97 -14.41 15.20
CA SER A 125 -0.66 -15.77 14.76
C SER A 125 0.83 -15.96 14.50
N PHE A 126 1.45 -15.10 13.71
CA PHE A 126 2.84 -15.30 13.26
C PHE A 126 3.87 -15.02 14.36
N SER A 127 3.58 -14.11 15.29
CA SER A 127 4.51 -13.79 16.39
C SER A 127 4.31 -14.66 17.64
N CYS A 128 3.07 -15.01 17.98
CA CYS A 128 2.72 -15.62 19.26
C CYS A 128 1.97 -16.96 19.13
N ASP A 129 1.88 -17.55 17.95
CA ASP A 129 1.11 -18.76 17.67
C ASP A 129 -0.34 -18.72 18.21
N GLN A 130 -0.97 -17.52 18.23
CA GLN A 130 -2.35 -17.45 18.63
C GLN A 130 -3.26 -18.10 17.57
N PRO A 131 -4.26 -18.89 17.96
CA PRO A 131 -5.14 -19.58 17.05
C PRO A 131 -6.16 -18.60 16.43
N ARG A 132 -5.67 -17.74 15.54
CA ARG A 132 -6.43 -16.77 14.76
C ARG A 132 -6.31 -17.09 13.28
N ALA A 133 -7.45 -17.27 12.62
CA ALA A 133 -7.46 -17.47 11.19
C ALA A 133 -7.12 -16.16 10.45
N VAL A 134 -6.27 -16.28 9.42
CA VAL A 134 -5.85 -15.17 8.58
C VAL A 134 -6.49 -15.33 7.20
N VAL A 135 -7.27 -14.34 6.75
CA VAL A 135 -8.00 -14.42 5.48
C VAL A 135 -7.60 -13.23 4.58
N ASP A 136 -6.67 -13.48 3.67
CA ASP A 136 -6.27 -12.54 2.62
C ASP A 136 -6.86 -12.91 1.25
N GLY A 137 -6.50 -12.18 0.21
CA GLY A 137 -6.94 -12.48 -1.16
C GLY A 137 -6.51 -13.87 -1.68
N ASN A 138 -5.42 -14.44 -1.15
CA ASN A 138 -4.97 -15.78 -1.50
C ASN A 138 -5.84 -16.83 -0.81
N VAL A 139 -6.10 -16.65 0.49
CA VAL A 139 -6.95 -17.53 1.29
C VAL A 139 -8.37 -17.55 0.75
N TYR A 140 -8.96 -16.37 0.45
CA TYR A 140 -10.26 -16.30 -0.24
C TYR A 140 -10.30 -17.15 -1.49
N ARG A 141 -9.27 -17.05 -2.33
CA ARG A 141 -9.22 -17.82 -3.60
C ARG A 141 -9.07 -19.31 -3.38
N VAL A 142 -8.18 -19.72 -2.47
CA VAL A 142 -7.96 -21.14 -2.15
C VAL A 142 -9.25 -21.77 -1.63
N TYR A 143 -9.89 -21.18 -0.64
CA TYR A 143 -11.12 -21.72 -0.06
C TYR A 143 -12.31 -21.64 -1.02
N ALA A 144 -12.47 -20.53 -1.76
CA ALA A 144 -13.51 -20.44 -2.78
C ALA A 144 -13.42 -21.55 -3.81
N ARG A 145 -12.20 -21.93 -4.21
CA ARG A 145 -11.98 -23.03 -5.17
C ARG A 145 -12.08 -24.40 -4.55
N LEU A 146 -11.48 -24.60 -3.38
CA LEU A 146 -11.47 -25.90 -2.72
C LEU A 146 -12.88 -26.39 -2.39
N PHE A 147 -13.74 -25.45 -1.94
CA PHE A 147 -15.12 -25.73 -1.50
C PHE A 147 -16.18 -25.25 -2.51
N ASP A 148 -15.78 -24.81 -3.69
CA ASP A 148 -16.65 -24.24 -4.75
C ASP A 148 -17.64 -23.15 -4.28
N LEU A 149 -17.17 -22.24 -3.41
CA LEU A 149 -18.02 -21.21 -2.84
C LEU A 149 -18.27 -20.08 -3.85
N ASP A 150 -19.54 -19.77 -4.08
CA ASP A 150 -20.01 -18.71 -4.99
C ASP A 150 -20.36 -17.39 -4.30
N LEU A 151 -20.17 -17.32 -2.99
CA LEU A 151 -20.37 -16.10 -2.21
C LEU A 151 -19.37 -15.01 -2.58
N PRO A 152 -19.82 -13.79 -2.92
CA PRO A 152 -18.92 -12.69 -3.26
C PRO A 152 -18.04 -12.27 -2.07
N ILE A 153 -16.72 -12.33 -2.25
CA ILE A 153 -15.73 -12.08 -1.19
C ILE A 153 -15.66 -10.61 -0.74
N ASP A 154 -16.20 -9.69 -1.53
CA ASP A 154 -16.22 -8.24 -1.28
C ASP A 154 -17.49 -7.75 -0.59
N THR A 155 -18.45 -8.64 -0.29
CA THR A 155 -19.65 -8.37 0.52
C THR A 155 -19.41 -8.65 2.01
N THR A 156 -20.24 -8.06 2.88
CA THR A 156 -20.19 -8.34 4.32
C THR A 156 -20.53 -9.79 4.63
N ALA A 157 -21.54 -10.33 3.96
CA ALA A 157 -21.97 -11.73 4.13
C ALA A 157 -20.85 -12.70 3.69
N GLY A 158 -20.25 -12.46 2.52
CA GLY A 158 -19.14 -13.27 2.02
C GLY A 158 -17.95 -13.23 2.99
N ARG A 159 -17.49 -12.03 3.39
CA ARG A 159 -16.40 -11.91 4.38
C ARG A 159 -16.65 -12.68 5.66
N ARG A 160 -17.87 -12.62 6.19
CA ARG A 160 -18.26 -13.36 7.39
C ARG A 160 -18.21 -14.88 7.19
N ALA A 161 -18.79 -15.38 6.10
CA ALA A 161 -18.79 -16.80 5.78
C ALA A 161 -17.36 -17.36 5.62
N PHE A 162 -16.51 -16.67 4.88
CA PHE A 162 -15.11 -17.09 4.73
C PHE A 162 -14.30 -17.00 6.03
N ALA A 163 -14.56 -16.01 6.89
CA ALA A 163 -13.92 -15.92 8.19
C ALA A 163 -14.32 -17.08 9.10
N THR A 164 -15.61 -17.46 9.13
CA THR A 164 -16.10 -18.63 9.87
C THR A 164 -15.45 -19.91 9.35
N LEU A 165 -15.46 -20.13 8.05
CA LEU A 165 -14.83 -21.30 7.43
C LEU A 165 -13.33 -21.37 7.75
N ALA A 166 -12.63 -20.24 7.69
CA ALA A 166 -11.21 -20.18 7.98
C ALA A 166 -10.92 -20.54 9.46
N ASP A 167 -11.76 -20.10 10.39
CA ASP A 167 -11.63 -20.44 11.82
C ASP A 167 -11.92 -21.94 12.07
N GLU A 168 -12.88 -22.52 11.37
CA GLU A 168 -13.20 -23.95 11.44
C GLU A 168 -12.05 -24.84 10.90
N LEU A 169 -11.38 -24.39 9.84
CA LEU A 169 -10.29 -25.12 9.18
C LEU A 169 -8.93 -24.92 9.85
N LEU A 170 -8.81 -23.92 10.73
CA LEU A 170 -7.54 -23.54 11.36
C LEU A 170 -6.91 -24.69 12.13
N ASP A 171 -5.67 -25.03 11.85
CA ASP A 171 -4.87 -25.90 12.71
C ASP A 171 -4.47 -25.15 13.99
N ARG A 172 -5.22 -25.37 15.05
CA ARG A 172 -5.02 -24.68 16.34
C ARG A 172 -3.75 -25.10 17.06
N ARG A 173 -3.11 -26.20 16.64
CA ARG A 173 -1.81 -26.66 17.18
C ARG A 173 -0.63 -25.95 16.50
N HIS A 174 -0.81 -25.54 15.24
CA HIS A 174 0.22 -24.90 14.42
C HIS A 174 -0.37 -23.72 13.61
N PRO A 175 -0.98 -22.72 14.27
CA PRO A 175 -1.77 -21.72 13.59
C PRO A 175 -0.93 -20.82 12.68
N ALA A 176 0.30 -20.46 13.07
CA ALA A 176 1.19 -19.65 12.26
C ALA A 176 1.57 -20.36 10.95
N ASP A 177 2.02 -21.61 11.05
CA ASP A 177 2.43 -22.40 9.88
C ASP A 177 1.25 -22.68 8.95
N TYR A 178 0.07 -23.02 9.51
CA TYR A 178 -1.13 -23.26 8.73
C TYR A 178 -1.56 -22.01 7.94
N ASN A 179 -1.66 -20.86 8.61
CA ASN A 179 -2.03 -19.61 7.95
C ASN A 179 -1.04 -19.25 6.83
N GLN A 180 0.27 -19.34 7.11
CA GLN A 180 1.28 -19.09 6.10
C GLN A 180 1.22 -20.10 4.95
N ALA A 181 0.92 -21.36 5.24
CA ALA A 181 0.80 -22.41 4.23
C ALA A 181 -0.35 -22.14 3.25
N VAL A 182 -1.54 -21.77 3.73
CA VAL A 182 -2.69 -21.44 2.88
C VAL A 182 -2.40 -20.21 2.01
N MET A 183 -1.83 -19.16 2.61
CA MET A 183 -1.46 -17.94 1.90
C MET A 183 -0.44 -18.21 0.81
N GLU A 184 0.62 -18.98 1.11
CA GLU A 184 1.69 -19.29 0.15
C GLU A 184 1.19 -20.22 -0.95
N PHE A 185 0.34 -21.19 -0.60
CA PHE A 185 -0.31 -22.07 -1.58
C PHE A 185 -1.13 -21.27 -2.59
N GLY A 186 -1.90 -20.29 -2.11
CA GLY A 186 -2.62 -19.36 -2.96
C GLY A 186 -1.70 -18.50 -3.84
N ALA A 187 -0.56 -18.08 -3.30
CA ALA A 187 0.38 -17.22 -4.02
C ALA A 187 1.17 -17.95 -5.11
N LEU A 188 1.54 -19.23 -4.88
CA LEU A 188 2.46 -19.97 -5.74
C LEU A 188 1.81 -21.09 -6.55
N HIS A 189 0.77 -21.74 -6.03
CA HIS A 189 0.16 -22.92 -6.62
C HIS A 189 -1.24 -22.64 -7.16
N CYS A 190 -2.17 -22.24 -6.30
CA CYS A 190 -3.54 -21.91 -6.68
C CYS A 190 -3.64 -20.43 -7.13
N THR A 191 -2.88 -20.07 -8.16
CA THR A 191 -2.74 -18.68 -8.64
C THR A 191 -4.03 -18.15 -9.31
N PRO A 192 -4.20 -16.82 -9.44
CA PRO A 192 -5.42 -16.24 -10.00
C PRO A 192 -5.74 -16.70 -11.42
N ALA A 193 -4.79 -16.55 -12.34
CA ALA A 193 -5.02 -16.76 -13.77
C ALA A 193 -4.67 -18.18 -14.25
N SER A 194 -3.64 -18.78 -13.67
CA SER A 194 -3.10 -20.07 -14.15
C SER A 194 -2.78 -20.99 -12.96
N PRO A 195 -3.78 -21.50 -12.23
CA PRO A 195 -3.55 -22.43 -11.14
C PRO A 195 -3.01 -23.76 -11.67
N ARG A 196 -2.11 -24.36 -10.92
CA ARG A 196 -1.49 -25.66 -11.27
C ARG A 196 -2.37 -26.81 -10.79
N CYS A 197 -3.53 -27.01 -11.41
CA CYS A 197 -4.51 -28.02 -11.00
C CYS A 197 -4.03 -29.45 -11.25
N ASP A 198 -3.24 -29.64 -12.30
CA ASP A 198 -2.59 -30.93 -12.56
C ASP A 198 -1.39 -31.06 -11.60
N GLY A 199 -1.39 -32.13 -10.81
CA GLY A 199 -0.41 -32.34 -9.73
C GLY A 199 -0.69 -31.51 -8.44
N CYS A 200 -1.87 -30.91 -8.32
CA CYS A 200 -2.28 -30.27 -7.07
C CYS A 200 -2.52 -31.32 -5.98
N PRO A 201 -1.96 -31.14 -4.77
CA PRO A 201 -2.16 -32.10 -3.67
C PRO A 201 -3.61 -32.21 -3.22
N PHE A 202 -4.47 -31.27 -3.68
CA PHE A 202 -5.91 -31.24 -3.38
C PHE A 202 -6.77 -31.51 -4.61
N ALA A 203 -6.21 -32.00 -5.71
CA ALA A 203 -6.92 -32.19 -6.98
C ALA A 203 -8.20 -33.01 -6.84
N ASP A 204 -8.14 -34.10 -6.07
CA ASP A 204 -9.26 -35.04 -5.87
C ASP A 204 -10.30 -34.55 -4.87
N ARG A 205 -9.97 -33.52 -4.09
CA ARG A 205 -10.86 -32.91 -3.08
C ARG A 205 -11.39 -31.54 -3.52
N CYS A 206 -10.87 -30.99 -4.62
CA CYS A 206 -11.22 -29.64 -5.06
C CYS A 206 -12.58 -29.64 -5.79
N LEU A 207 -13.60 -29.12 -5.12
CA LEU A 207 -14.95 -29.07 -5.66
C LEU A 207 -15.04 -28.22 -6.93
N SER A 208 -14.32 -27.09 -6.99
CA SER A 208 -14.27 -26.28 -8.22
C SER A 208 -13.60 -26.99 -9.38
N LYS A 209 -12.59 -27.85 -9.13
CA LYS A 209 -11.98 -28.65 -10.19
C LYS A 209 -12.96 -29.70 -10.72
N ALA A 210 -13.65 -30.38 -9.81
CA ALA A 210 -14.68 -31.37 -10.17
C ALA A 210 -15.83 -30.74 -10.94
N ALA A 211 -16.25 -29.54 -10.56
CA ALA A 211 -17.36 -28.80 -11.19
C ALA A 211 -16.93 -27.98 -12.43
N GLY A 212 -15.64 -27.87 -12.75
CA GLY A 212 -15.15 -27.02 -13.85
C GLY A 212 -15.24 -25.51 -13.59
N THR A 213 -15.40 -25.09 -12.34
CA THR A 213 -15.66 -23.69 -11.95
C THR A 213 -14.43 -22.92 -11.47
N VAL A 214 -13.23 -23.48 -11.57
CA VAL A 214 -11.96 -22.89 -11.03
C VAL A 214 -11.74 -21.45 -11.50
N SER A 215 -12.02 -21.15 -12.77
CA SER A 215 -11.86 -19.81 -13.34
C SER A 215 -12.94 -18.80 -12.86
N LEU A 216 -14.04 -19.29 -12.34
CA LEU A 216 -15.16 -18.49 -11.83
C LEU A 216 -15.00 -18.13 -10.35
N ARG A 217 -14.01 -18.69 -9.66
CA ARG A 217 -13.77 -18.50 -8.23
C ARG A 217 -12.47 -17.73 -7.94
N PRO A 218 -12.45 -16.80 -6.98
CA PRO A 218 -13.57 -16.35 -6.15
C PRO A 218 -14.49 -15.36 -6.89
N VAL A 219 -15.78 -15.30 -6.50
CA VAL A 219 -16.75 -14.33 -7.02
C VAL A 219 -16.55 -12.96 -6.37
N LYS A 220 -16.83 -11.88 -7.12
CA LYS A 220 -16.91 -10.51 -6.64
C LYS A 220 -18.23 -9.86 -7.08
N ALA A 221 -18.83 -9.08 -6.18
CA ALA A 221 -20.14 -8.46 -6.42
C ALA A 221 -20.08 -7.30 -7.44
N GLY A 222 -18.95 -6.60 -7.56
CA GLY A 222 -18.91 -5.45 -8.45
C GLY A 222 -17.52 -4.91 -8.78
N ARG A 223 -17.50 -3.96 -9.73
CA ARG A 223 -16.34 -3.14 -10.05
C ARG A 223 -16.56 -1.73 -9.51
N THR A 224 -15.56 -1.17 -8.89
CA THR A 224 -15.61 0.23 -8.47
C THR A 224 -15.48 1.14 -9.69
N ALA A 225 -16.41 2.09 -9.83
CA ALA A 225 -16.32 3.13 -10.84
C ALA A 225 -15.09 4.01 -10.58
N THR A 226 -14.41 4.41 -11.64
CA THR A 226 -13.29 5.37 -11.57
C THR A 226 -13.75 6.72 -12.07
N ARG A 227 -13.23 7.82 -11.51
CA ARG A 227 -13.44 9.19 -11.97
C ARG A 227 -12.15 9.78 -12.53
N ASP A 228 -12.25 10.57 -13.57
CA ASP A 228 -11.13 11.35 -14.11
C ASP A 228 -10.92 12.62 -13.27
N ARG A 229 -9.63 12.99 -13.08
CA ARG A 229 -9.22 14.25 -12.44
C ARG A 229 -8.12 14.90 -13.28
N TYR A 230 -8.24 16.19 -13.50
CA TYR A 230 -7.29 16.97 -14.30
C TYR A 230 -6.50 17.91 -13.38
N LEU A 231 -5.21 17.62 -13.24
CA LEU A 231 -4.31 18.26 -12.29
C LEU A 231 -3.32 19.14 -13.05
N ASN A 232 -3.45 20.46 -12.89
CA ASN A 232 -2.55 21.43 -13.49
C ASN A 232 -1.58 21.92 -12.42
N TYR A 233 -0.37 21.36 -12.39
CA TYR A 233 0.69 21.81 -11.49
C TYR A 233 1.43 22.99 -12.07
N ILE A 234 1.49 24.09 -11.30
CA ILE A 234 2.23 25.30 -11.65
C ILE A 234 3.59 25.21 -10.93
N VAL A 235 4.67 25.30 -11.69
CA VAL A 235 6.05 25.21 -11.18
C VAL A 235 6.74 26.56 -11.42
N PRO A 236 6.53 27.57 -10.56
CA PRO A 236 7.18 28.88 -10.72
C PRO A 236 8.67 28.75 -10.38
N ILE A 237 9.50 29.30 -11.21
CA ILE A 237 10.96 29.32 -11.06
C ILE A 237 11.46 30.75 -11.02
N CYS A 238 12.20 31.09 -9.97
CA CYS A 238 12.97 32.33 -9.83
C CYS A 238 14.28 32.01 -9.11
N ASP A 239 15.41 32.39 -9.66
CA ASP A 239 16.76 32.22 -9.08
C ASP A 239 17.02 30.81 -8.54
N GLY A 240 16.66 29.77 -9.32
CA GLY A 240 16.84 28.37 -8.95
C GLY A 240 15.94 27.89 -7.80
N ARG A 241 14.94 28.65 -7.41
CA ARG A 241 13.98 28.32 -6.34
C ARG A 241 12.58 28.12 -6.91
N THR A 242 11.76 27.38 -6.18
CA THR A 242 10.35 27.11 -6.51
C THR A 242 9.49 27.05 -5.26
N LEU A 243 8.19 26.84 -5.45
CA LEU A 243 7.20 26.70 -4.39
C LEU A 243 6.73 25.26 -4.26
N ILE A 244 6.64 24.79 -3.03
CA ILE A 244 5.95 23.54 -2.68
C ILE A 244 5.07 23.77 -1.45
N ARG A 245 4.04 22.93 -1.28
CA ARG A 245 3.25 22.88 -0.04
C ARG A 245 3.02 21.45 0.39
N ARG A 246 2.78 21.23 1.68
CA ARG A 246 2.32 19.95 2.22
C ARG A 246 0.81 19.82 2.03
N ARG A 247 0.35 18.70 1.50
CA ARG A 247 -1.07 18.38 1.36
C ARG A 247 -1.68 18.01 2.70
N ASN A 248 -2.53 18.86 3.24
CA ASN A 248 -3.18 18.68 4.56
C ASN A 248 -4.65 18.22 4.46
N GLY A 249 -5.27 18.34 3.28
CA GLY A 249 -6.68 17.99 3.04
C GLY A 249 -6.98 16.49 3.15
N ARG A 250 -8.29 16.17 3.25
CA ARG A 250 -8.79 14.77 3.23
C ARG A 250 -8.89 14.26 1.79
N ASP A 251 -7.76 14.21 1.08
CA ASP A 251 -7.67 13.75 -0.30
C ASP A 251 -6.49 12.77 -0.44
N ILE A 252 -6.29 12.25 -1.68
CA ILE A 252 -5.12 11.45 -2.02
C ILE A 252 -3.83 12.19 -1.63
N TRP A 253 -2.79 11.42 -1.29
CA TRP A 253 -1.44 11.94 -1.04
C TRP A 253 -1.31 12.91 0.14
N ARG A 254 -2.26 12.91 1.08
CA ARG A 254 -2.14 13.69 2.32
C ARG A 254 -0.79 13.45 2.99
N GLY A 255 -0.16 14.52 3.46
CA GLY A 255 1.16 14.49 4.12
C GLY A 255 2.34 14.52 3.15
N LEU A 256 2.12 14.42 1.83
CA LEU A 256 3.16 14.60 0.81
C LEU A 256 3.23 16.06 0.35
N TYR A 257 4.38 16.41 -0.22
CA TYR A 257 4.58 17.74 -0.81
C TYR A 257 4.18 17.74 -2.28
N GLU A 258 3.67 18.88 -2.73
CA GLU A 258 3.28 19.14 -4.11
C GLU A 258 3.61 20.56 -4.54
N PHE A 259 3.75 20.77 -5.84
CA PHE A 259 3.72 22.12 -6.41
C PHE A 259 2.33 22.75 -6.29
N PRO A 260 2.20 24.09 -6.43
CA PRO A 260 0.90 24.74 -6.60
C PRO A 260 0.04 23.99 -7.61
N LEU A 261 -1.20 23.65 -7.20
CA LEU A 261 -2.12 22.84 -7.98
C LEU A 261 -3.43 23.57 -8.23
N ILE A 262 -3.84 23.56 -9.50
CA ILE A 262 -5.19 23.95 -9.94
C ILE A 262 -5.84 22.72 -10.54
N GLU A 263 -6.90 22.22 -9.90
CA GLU A 263 -7.69 21.09 -10.41
C GLU A 263 -8.86 21.64 -11.24
N THR A 264 -9.07 21.04 -12.42
CA THR A 264 -10.14 21.44 -13.36
C THR A 264 -11.04 20.26 -13.68
N PRO A 265 -12.31 20.49 -14.06
CA PRO A 265 -13.24 19.41 -14.42
C PRO A 265 -12.83 18.65 -15.69
N THR A 266 -12.15 19.33 -16.60
CA THR A 266 -11.72 18.82 -17.91
C THR A 266 -10.28 19.26 -18.20
N ALA A 267 -9.69 18.76 -19.26
CA ALA A 267 -8.42 19.26 -19.77
C ALA A 267 -8.53 20.78 -20.11
N THR A 268 -7.68 21.58 -19.48
CA THR A 268 -7.75 23.05 -19.55
C THR A 268 -6.38 23.60 -19.95
N ALA A 269 -6.37 24.56 -20.89
CA ALA A 269 -5.12 25.21 -21.31
C ALA A 269 -4.64 26.18 -20.23
N LEU A 270 -3.33 26.44 -20.20
CA LEU A 270 -2.69 27.31 -19.18
C LEU A 270 -3.32 28.69 -19.11
N GLU A 271 -3.66 29.27 -20.26
CA GLU A 271 -4.22 30.62 -20.40
C GLU A 271 -5.62 30.75 -19.78
N GLN A 272 -6.31 29.62 -19.59
CA GLN A 272 -7.64 29.56 -19.00
C GLN A 272 -7.62 29.25 -17.50
N LEU A 273 -6.43 28.96 -16.93
CA LEU A 273 -6.31 28.67 -15.50
C LEU A 273 -6.35 29.97 -14.68
N PRO A 274 -6.99 29.97 -13.49
CA PRO A 274 -7.06 31.12 -12.62
C PRO A 274 -5.73 31.37 -11.88
N LEU A 275 -4.72 31.82 -12.60
CA LEU A 275 -3.36 32.02 -12.06
C LEU A 275 -3.21 33.29 -11.21
N GLY A 276 -4.13 34.24 -11.32
CA GLY A 276 -4.01 35.55 -10.68
C GLY A 276 -3.83 35.50 -9.16
N GLU A 277 -4.62 34.68 -8.47
CA GLU A 277 -4.51 34.49 -7.02
C GLU A 277 -3.21 33.76 -6.64
N LEU A 278 -2.86 32.74 -7.39
CA LEU A 278 -1.67 31.91 -7.13
C LEU A 278 -0.38 32.71 -7.31
N LEU A 279 -0.32 33.53 -8.34
CA LEU A 279 0.86 34.33 -8.69
C LEU A 279 0.82 35.73 -8.07
N ALA A 280 -0.25 36.09 -7.36
CA ALA A 280 -0.44 37.43 -6.78
C ALA A 280 -0.28 38.55 -7.83
N GLY A 281 -0.70 38.30 -9.07
CA GLY A 281 -0.57 39.24 -10.18
C GLY A 281 0.83 39.33 -10.80
N GLU A 282 1.80 38.55 -10.33
CA GLU A 282 3.16 38.54 -10.85
C GLU A 282 3.16 38.10 -12.33
N PRO A 283 3.77 38.84 -13.25
CA PRO A 283 3.91 38.42 -14.64
C PRO A 283 4.77 37.17 -14.75
N PHE A 284 4.45 36.32 -15.72
CA PHE A 284 5.19 35.09 -15.92
C PHE A 284 5.47 34.83 -17.39
N ARG A 285 6.52 34.02 -17.66
CA ARG A 285 6.83 33.47 -18.96
C ARG A 285 6.73 31.97 -18.90
N LEU A 286 5.95 31.36 -19.79
CA LEU A 286 5.92 29.90 -19.91
C LEU A 286 7.29 29.39 -20.40
N LEU A 287 7.94 28.55 -19.61
CA LEU A 287 9.18 27.89 -19.95
C LEU A 287 8.90 26.55 -20.63
N LYS A 288 7.96 25.77 -20.07
CA LYS A 288 7.60 24.45 -20.59
C LYS A 288 6.31 23.94 -20.00
N SER A 289 5.48 23.27 -20.82
CA SER A 289 4.40 22.40 -20.36
C SER A 289 4.76 20.94 -20.61
N THR A 290 4.55 20.09 -19.60
CA THR A 290 4.86 18.65 -19.67
C THR A 290 3.63 17.86 -19.26
N ALA A 291 3.07 17.11 -20.20
CA ALA A 291 1.99 16.16 -19.91
C ALA A 291 2.57 14.85 -19.37
N MET A 292 2.02 14.37 -18.28
CA MET A 292 2.40 13.07 -17.73
C MET A 292 1.50 11.96 -18.28
N PRO A 293 2.01 10.72 -18.41
CA PRO A 293 1.17 9.58 -18.69
C PRO A 293 0.04 9.44 -17.66
N ARG A 294 -1.11 8.94 -18.08
CA ARG A 294 -2.27 8.68 -17.20
C ARG A 294 -1.81 7.90 -15.97
N HIS A 295 -2.15 8.41 -14.80
CA HIS A 295 -1.80 7.77 -13.53
C HIS A 295 -3.06 7.14 -12.92
N GLN A 296 -3.16 5.81 -13.01
CA GLN A 296 -4.31 5.06 -12.54
C GLN A 296 -4.21 4.78 -11.04
N LEU A 297 -5.22 5.17 -10.30
CA LEU A 297 -5.47 4.78 -8.91
C LEU A 297 -6.69 3.86 -8.83
N SER A 298 -6.97 3.30 -7.64
CA SER A 298 -8.10 2.35 -7.47
C SER A 298 -9.45 2.92 -7.87
N HIS A 299 -9.68 4.22 -7.63
CA HIS A 299 -10.98 4.89 -7.84
C HIS A 299 -10.86 6.16 -8.70
N GLN A 300 -9.69 6.45 -9.25
CA GLN A 300 -9.42 7.70 -9.97
C GLN A 300 -8.40 7.46 -11.07
N THR A 301 -8.59 8.15 -12.18
CA THR A 301 -7.59 8.31 -13.24
C THR A 301 -7.12 9.77 -13.23
N LEU A 302 -5.82 9.98 -13.04
CA LEU A 302 -5.24 11.32 -12.96
C LEU A 302 -4.60 11.68 -14.29
N HIS A 303 -5.00 12.85 -14.82
CA HIS A 303 -4.42 13.49 -15.99
C HIS A 303 -3.64 14.71 -15.47
N ALA A 304 -2.31 14.66 -15.50
CA ALA A 304 -1.50 15.72 -14.93
C ALA A 304 -0.70 16.47 -16.01
N LEU A 305 -0.74 17.79 -15.90
CA LEU A 305 0.07 18.74 -16.66
C LEU A 305 0.94 19.52 -15.68
N PHE A 306 2.23 19.66 -16.00
CA PHE A 306 3.17 20.51 -15.26
C PHE A 306 3.55 21.69 -16.12
N HIS A 307 3.21 22.89 -15.65
CA HIS A 307 3.53 24.15 -16.31
C HIS A 307 4.70 24.80 -15.57
N ARG A 308 5.92 24.65 -16.10
CA ARG A 308 7.09 25.33 -15.59
C ARG A 308 7.08 26.75 -16.12
N ILE A 309 7.05 27.75 -15.24
CA ILE A 309 6.99 29.16 -15.57
C ILE A 309 8.14 29.91 -14.93
N GLY A 310 8.72 30.87 -15.65
CA GLY A 310 9.67 31.83 -15.09
C GLY A 310 8.93 33.04 -14.56
N VAL A 311 9.27 33.48 -13.34
CA VAL A 311 8.78 34.69 -12.71
C VAL A 311 9.95 35.50 -12.20
N ASP A 312 9.79 36.84 -12.14
CA ASP A 312 10.86 37.72 -11.64
C ASP A 312 10.91 37.69 -10.11
N ARG A 313 9.78 37.36 -9.48
CA ARG A 313 9.66 37.20 -8.03
C ARG A 313 8.75 36.04 -7.69
N LEU A 314 9.19 35.15 -6.77
CA LEU A 314 8.31 34.08 -6.26
C LEU A 314 7.20 34.67 -5.39
N PRO A 315 5.93 34.41 -5.68
CA PRO A 315 4.83 34.75 -4.80
C PRO A 315 4.99 34.02 -3.44
N ARG A 316 4.34 34.56 -2.41
CA ARG A 316 4.38 33.97 -1.05
C ARG A 316 2.97 33.62 -0.57
N PRO A 317 2.26 32.74 -1.25
CA PRO A 317 0.93 32.33 -0.81
C PRO A 317 1.04 31.56 0.52
N GLU A 318 0.04 31.72 1.36
CA GLU A 318 -0.01 31.06 2.67
C GLU A 318 0.10 29.52 2.53
N GLY A 319 0.87 28.90 3.42
CA GLY A 319 1.08 27.46 3.46
C GLY A 319 2.08 26.90 2.43
N TYR A 320 2.74 27.75 1.64
CA TYR A 320 3.80 27.35 0.73
C TYR A 320 5.20 27.61 1.28
N LEU A 321 6.11 26.72 0.96
CA LEU A 321 7.55 26.83 1.23
C LEU A 321 8.26 27.24 -0.05
N THR A 322 9.19 28.19 0.05
CA THR A 322 10.14 28.50 -1.03
C THR A 322 11.39 27.65 -0.86
N VAL A 323 11.66 26.75 -1.79
CA VAL A 323 12.76 25.78 -1.69
C VAL A 323 13.68 25.85 -2.93
N PRO A 324 14.97 25.55 -2.80
CA PRO A 324 15.83 25.35 -3.95
C PRO A 324 15.31 24.18 -4.81
N VAL A 325 15.33 24.33 -6.13
CA VAL A 325 14.96 23.24 -7.06
C VAL A 325 15.84 22.01 -6.83
N ALA A 326 17.12 22.19 -6.53
CA ALA A 326 18.07 21.13 -6.23
C ALA A 326 17.72 20.33 -4.96
N SER A 327 16.96 20.92 -4.01
CA SER A 327 16.55 20.26 -2.76
C SER A 327 15.19 19.57 -2.85
N LEU A 328 14.53 19.55 -4.00
CA LEU A 328 13.22 18.88 -4.17
C LEU A 328 13.29 17.38 -3.86
N GLY A 329 14.46 16.78 -4.07
CA GLY A 329 14.74 15.40 -3.72
C GLY A 329 14.63 15.07 -2.24
N ASP A 330 14.70 16.05 -1.33
CA ASP A 330 14.62 15.86 0.13
C ASP A 330 13.17 15.71 0.62
N TYR A 331 12.19 16.15 -0.17
CA TYR A 331 10.79 16.14 0.18
C TYR A 331 10.09 14.87 -0.30
N ALA A 332 9.17 14.35 0.52
CA ALA A 332 8.32 13.23 0.12
C ALA A 332 7.22 13.72 -0.84
N VAL A 333 7.26 13.27 -2.07
CA VAL A 333 6.32 13.66 -3.13
C VAL A 333 5.54 12.46 -3.66
N PRO A 334 4.34 12.65 -4.24
CA PRO A 334 3.64 11.58 -4.97
C PRO A 334 4.49 11.04 -6.12
N ARG A 335 4.34 9.74 -6.44
CA ARG A 335 5.04 9.10 -7.57
C ARG A 335 4.85 9.84 -8.91
N LEU A 336 3.73 10.51 -9.08
CA LEU A 336 3.45 11.34 -10.25
C LEU A 336 4.43 12.52 -10.36
N ILE A 337 4.65 13.22 -9.24
CA ILE A 337 5.59 14.35 -9.16
C ILE A 337 7.05 13.82 -9.25
N GLU A 338 7.34 12.72 -8.57
CA GLU A 338 8.66 12.09 -8.64
C GLU A 338 9.06 11.77 -10.09
N LYS A 339 8.16 11.15 -10.87
CA LYS A 339 8.40 10.91 -12.32
C LYS A 339 8.61 12.19 -13.12
N TYR A 340 7.90 13.26 -12.78
CA TYR A 340 8.12 14.55 -13.42
C TYR A 340 9.52 15.09 -13.11
N LEU A 341 9.99 15.00 -11.88
CA LEU A 341 11.32 15.42 -11.46
C LEU A 341 12.42 14.60 -12.14
N GLU A 342 12.27 13.25 -12.18
CA GLU A 342 13.18 12.35 -12.90
C GLU A 342 13.35 12.79 -14.39
N GLN A 343 12.25 13.08 -15.09
CA GLN A 343 12.28 13.55 -16.49
C GLN A 343 12.90 14.94 -16.65
N ALA A 344 12.84 15.78 -15.62
CA ALA A 344 13.42 17.12 -15.67
C ALA A 344 14.94 17.07 -15.48
N GLU A 345 15.45 16.16 -14.63
CA GLU A 345 16.88 15.95 -14.38
C GLU A 345 17.61 15.30 -15.55
N ASP A 346 17.02 14.27 -16.17
CA ASP A 346 17.61 13.57 -17.31
C ASP A 346 17.85 14.51 -18.53
N ARG A 347 17.03 15.55 -18.64
CA ARG A 347 17.15 16.53 -19.72
C ARG A 347 18.10 17.70 -19.42
N GLN A 348 18.59 17.83 -18.19
CA GLN A 348 19.66 18.78 -17.84
C GLN A 348 21.05 18.17 -18.03
N LYS A 349 21.12 16.83 -18.17
CA LYS A 349 22.37 16.08 -18.40
C LYS A 349 22.68 15.81 -19.88
N ASN A 350 21.72 16.08 -20.79
CA ASN A 350 21.85 16.00 -22.25
C ASN A 350 21.74 17.40 -22.86
#